data_f9d475ae90f6aef5044eae23cc1a3f99
#
_entry.id   f9d475ae90f6aef5044eae23cc1a3f99
#
_cell.length_a   1.000
_cell.length_b   1.000
_cell.length_c   1.000
_cell.angle_alpha   90.00
_cell.angle_beta   90.00
_cell.angle_gamma   90.00
#
_symmetry.space_group_name_H-M   'P 1'
#
loop_
_entity.id
_entity.type
_entity.pdbx_description
1 polymer ?
#
loop_
_entity_poly.entity_id
_entity_poly.type
_entity_poly.pdbx_seq_one_letter_code
_entity_poly.pdbx_strand_id
1 'polypeptide(L)'
;GAVPAIIAEYLGLPQLTHVRKLTVEGGKVTAERETDDGVFTLEASLPAIVSVNEKINEPRFPSFKGIMAAKKKEVTELTLADIGVEADEVGVANAGSTVLSSTPKPAKTAGEKIADEGDGGTKIAQYLVAQKLI
;
A
#
# COMPACT_ATOMS: atom_id res chain seq x y z
N GLY A 1 -2.63 1.27 -5.90
CA GLY A 1 -2.50 -0.18 -5.73
C GLY A 1 -2.86 -1.02 -6.95
N ALA A 2 -3.20 -0.46 -8.14
CA ALA A 2 -3.65 -1.25 -9.29
C ALA A 2 -2.51 -1.86 -10.13
N VAL A 3 -1.31 -1.27 -10.10
CA VAL A 3 -0.18 -1.67 -10.97
C VAL A 3 0.17 -3.16 -10.89
N PRO A 4 0.28 -3.81 -9.71
CA PRO A 4 0.59 -5.24 -9.64
C PRO A 4 -0.47 -6.12 -10.32
N ALA A 5 -1.75 -5.75 -10.20
CA ALA A 5 -2.85 -6.47 -10.83
C ALA A 5 -2.81 -6.32 -12.37
N ILE A 6 -2.50 -5.10 -12.86
CA ILE A 6 -2.35 -4.83 -14.29
C ILE A 6 -1.18 -5.65 -14.87
N ILE A 7 -0.04 -5.69 -14.16
CA ILE A 7 1.12 -6.50 -14.59
C ILE A 7 0.74 -7.98 -14.65
N ALA A 8 0.03 -8.49 -13.63
CA ALA A 8 -0.39 -9.88 -13.59
C ALA A 8 -1.29 -10.24 -14.78
N GLU A 9 -2.23 -9.36 -15.13
CA GLU A 9 -3.13 -9.53 -16.27
C GLU A 9 -2.35 -9.57 -17.60
N TYR A 10 -1.46 -8.62 -17.83
CA TYR A 10 -0.64 -8.59 -19.04
C TYR A 10 0.26 -9.81 -19.19
N LEU A 11 0.74 -10.39 -18.08
CA LEU A 11 1.59 -11.57 -18.08
C LEU A 11 0.81 -12.89 -18.04
N GLY A 12 -0.51 -12.85 -17.83
CA GLY A 12 -1.35 -14.03 -17.64
C GLY A 12 -0.97 -14.83 -16.39
N LEU A 13 -0.54 -14.15 -15.31
CA LEU A 13 -0.06 -14.77 -14.09
C LEU A 13 -1.05 -14.60 -12.93
N PRO A 14 -1.08 -15.57 -11.99
CA PRO A 14 -1.80 -15.38 -10.73
C PRO A 14 -1.30 -14.17 -9.97
N GLN A 15 -2.18 -13.53 -9.18
CA GLN A 15 -1.86 -12.37 -8.38
C GLN A 15 -2.27 -12.52 -6.91
N LEU A 16 -1.37 -12.15 -6.01
CA LEU A 16 -1.63 -12.02 -4.58
C LEU A 16 -1.24 -10.61 -4.16
N THR A 17 -2.23 -9.75 -3.97
CA THR A 17 -1.99 -8.32 -3.70
C THR A 17 -2.28 -7.97 -2.23
N HIS A 18 -1.64 -6.90 -1.73
CA HIS A 18 -1.78 -6.41 -0.36
C HIS A 18 -1.42 -7.46 0.71
N VAL A 19 -0.37 -8.22 0.43
CA VAL A 19 0.07 -9.32 1.29
C VAL A 19 0.80 -8.79 2.52
N ARG A 20 0.38 -9.24 3.70
CA ARG A 20 1.02 -8.94 5.00
C ARG A 20 1.92 -10.07 5.52
N LYS A 21 1.74 -11.29 5.03
CA LYS A 21 2.56 -12.45 5.37
C LYS A 21 2.71 -13.35 4.16
N LEU A 22 3.90 -13.86 3.93
CA LEU A 22 4.25 -14.61 2.75
C LEU A 22 5.10 -15.84 3.11
N THR A 23 4.77 -16.97 2.50
CA THR A 23 5.58 -18.20 2.54
C THR A 23 5.70 -18.75 1.12
N VAL A 24 6.91 -19.13 0.72
CA VAL A 24 7.17 -19.72 -0.60
C VAL A 24 7.82 -21.09 -0.39
N GLU A 25 7.11 -22.15 -0.77
CA GLU A 25 7.58 -23.53 -0.65
C GLU A 25 7.06 -24.39 -1.81
N GLY A 26 7.88 -25.35 -2.27
CA GLY A 26 7.46 -26.36 -3.24
C GLY A 26 6.87 -25.80 -4.55
N GLY A 27 7.32 -24.64 -5.01
CA GLY A 27 6.78 -24.02 -6.23
C GLY A 27 5.41 -23.32 -6.04
N LYS A 28 4.99 -23.15 -4.78
CA LYS A 28 3.77 -22.45 -4.41
C LYS A 28 4.06 -21.26 -3.52
N VAL A 29 3.19 -20.28 -3.55
CA VAL A 29 3.15 -19.14 -2.65
C VAL A 29 1.86 -19.16 -1.85
N THR A 30 1.98 -19.08 -0.53
CA THR A 30 0.87 -18.91 0.40
C THR A 30 1.00 -17.55 1.06
N ALA A 31 -0.07 -16.77 1.07
CA ALA A 31 -0.06 -15.39 1.51
C ALA A 31 -1.30 -15.04 2.34
N GLU A 32 -1.11 -14.19 3.34
CA GLU A 32 -2.23 -13.56 4.06
C GLU A 32 -2.43 -12.14 3.52
N ARG A 33 -3.65 -11.86 3.05
CA ARG A 33 -4.12 -10.52 2.66
C ARG A 33 -5.04 -9.99 3.75
N GLU A 34 -4.80 -8.77 4.18
CA GLU A 34 -5.68 -8.04 5.09
C GLU A 34 -6.47 -6.98 4.32
N THR A 35 -7.78 -6.98 4.49
CA THR A 35 -8.71 -5.99 3.93
C THR A 35 -9.64 -5.51 5.04
N ASP A 36 -10.51 -4.55 4.75
CA ASP A 36 -11.53 -4.06 5.70
C ASP A 36 -12.52 -5.17 6.10
N ASP A 37 -12.72 -6.18 5.24
CA ASP A 37 -13.61 -7.31 5.49
C ASP A 37 -12.96 -8.44 6.30
N GLY A 38 -11.63 -8.39 6.53
CA GLY A 38 -10.91 -9.40 7.31
C GLY A 38 -9.60 -9.86 6.68
N VAL A 39 -9.13 -11.02 7.16
CA VAL A 39 -7.89 -11.65 6.72
C VAL A 39 -8.20 -12.87 5.87
N PHE A 40 -7.65 -12.89 4.66
CA PHE A 40 -7.81 -13.98 3.71
C PHE A 40 -6.49 -14.71 3.51
N THR A 41 -6.51 -16.03 3.55
CA THR A 41 -5.38 -16.87 3.13
C THR A 41 -5.54 -17.20 1.65
N LEU A 42 -4.54 -16.86 0.87
CA LEU A 42 -4.50 -17.06 -0.58
C LEU A 42 -3.34 -17.99 -0.92
N GLU A 43 -3.53 -18.80 -1.95
CA GLU A 43 -2.48 -19.68 -2.49
C GLU A 43 -2.42 -19.56 -4.01
N ALA A 44 -1.22 -19.59 -4.57
CA ALA A 44 -1.01 -19.66 -6.01
C ALA A 44 0.24 -20.48 -6.33
N SER A 45 0.27 -21.07 -7.53
CA SER A 45 1.46 -21.68 -8.09
C SER A 45 2.38 -20.61 -8.67
N LEU A 46 3.68 -20.83 -8.61
CA LEU A 46 4.69 -19.98 -9.25
C LEU A 46 4.82 -20.33 -10.75
N PRO A 47 5.08 -19.34 -11.63
CA PRO A 47 5.30 -17.92 -11.30
C PRO A 47 4.00 -17.17 -10.96
N ALA A 48 4.09 -16.19 -10.06
CA ALA A 48 2.98 -15.36 -9.61
C ALA A 48 3.44 -13.93 -9.33
N ILE A 49 2.55 -12.96 -9.45
CA ILE A 49 2.79 -11.57 -9.04
C ILE A 49 2.32 -11.40 -7.60
N VAL A 50 3.22 -10.96 -6.73
CA VAL A 50 2.93 -10.70 -5.32
C VAL A 50 3.24 -9.24 -5.02
N SER A 51 2.26 -8.51 -4.49
CA SER A 51 2.51 -7.20 -3.89
C SER A 51 2.34 -7.26 -2.39
N VAL A 52 3.27 -6.65 -1.68
CA VAL A 52 3.31 -6.66 -0.22
C VAL A 52 3.02 -5.28 0.33
N ASN A 53 2.48 -5.23 1.55
CA ASN A 53 2.35 -3.98 2.28
C ASN A 53 3.59 -3.74 3.17
N GLU A 54 3.71 -2.53 3.70
CA GLU A 54 4.83 -2.12 4.53
C GLU A 54 4.94 -2.89 5.86
N LYS A 55 3.88 -3.57 6.28
CA LYS A 55 3.83 -4.36 7.52
C LYS A 55 4.33 -5.79 7.37
N ILE A 56 4.75 -6.20 6.16
CA ILE A 56 5.19 -7.58 5.92
C ILE A 56 6.40 -7.97 6.76
N ASN A 57 7.27 -7.01 7.05
CA ASN A 57 8.38 -7.17 7.97
C ASN A 57 8.76 -5.84 8.62
N GLU A 58 9.50 -5.91 9.71
CA GLU A 58 10.09 -4.74 10.35
C GLU A 58 11.50 -4.52 9.82
N PRO A 59 11.80 -3.36 9.17
CA PRO A 59 13.12 -3.07 8.65
C PRO A 59 14.14 -2.93 9.78
N ARG A 60 15.27 -3.59 9.64
CA ARG A 60 16.41 -3.39 10.56
C ARG A 60 17.01 -1.99 10.40
N PHE A 61 17.49 -1.40 11.47
CA PHE A 61 18.25 -0.16 11.40
C PHE A 61 19.57 -0.39 10.63
N PRO A 62 19.93 0.50 9.69
CA PRO A 62 21.18 0.36 8.94
C PRO A 62 22.37 0.65 9.85
N SER A 63 23.42 -0.20 9.76
CA SER A 63 24.71 0.09 10.36
C SER A 63 25.43 1.20 9.59
N PHE A 64 26.42 1.87 10.23
CA PHE A 64 27.23 2.89 9.54
C PHE A 64 27.89 2.33 8.27
N LYS A 65 28.46 1.12 8.35
CA LYS A 65 29.01 0.41 7.18
C LYS A 65 27.96 0.17 6.09
N GLY A 66 26.73 -0.18 6.49
CA GLY A 66 25.60 -0.37 5.57
C GLY A 66 25.21 0.92 4.85
N ILE A 67 25.19 2.05 5.56
CA ILE A 67 24.91 3.37 4.97
C ILE A 67 25.99 3.74 3.94
N MET A 68 27.26 3.53 4.27
CA MET A 68 28.37 3.80 3.35
C MET A 68 28.35 2.87 2.13
N ALA A 69 27.96 1.61 2.31
CA ALA A 69 27.81 0.67 1.20
C ALA A 69 26.64 1.03 0.30
N ALA A 70 25.52 1.47 0.87
CA ALA A 70 24.33 1.89 0.12
C ALA A 70 24.62 3.08 -0.80
N LYS A 71 25.43 4.06 -0.35
CA LYS A 71 25.85 5.21 -1.17
C LYS A 71 26.66 4.83 -2.42
N LYS A 72 27.26 3.64 -2.43
CA LYS A 72 28.05 3.12 -3.55
C LYS A 72 27.26 2.20 -4.47
N LYS A 73 26.00 1.91 -4.13
CA LYS A 73 25.12 1.12 -5.00
C LYS A 73 24.78 1.92 -6.24
N GLU A 74 24.93 1.29 -7.38
CA GLU A 74 24.50 1.84 -8.64
C GLU A 74 22.96 1.90 -8.68
N VAL A 75 22.44 3.03 -9.11
CA VAL A 75 21.02 3.24 -9.42
C VAL A 75 20.93 3.42 -10.93
N THR A 76 20.37 2.42 -11.61
CA THR A 76 20.17 2.49 -13.05
C THR A 76 18.94 3.34 -13.34
N GLU A 77 19.11 4.45 -14.01
CA GLU A 77 18.03 5.30 -14.51
C GLU A 77 17.74 4.90 -15.96
N LEU A 78 16.48 4.55 -16.25
CA LEU A 78 16.02 4.19 -17.58
C LEU A 78 15.10 5.28 -18.11
N THR A 79 15.31 5.65 -19.36
CA THR A 79 14.41 6.54 -20.11
C THR A 79 13.30 5.71 -20.79
N LEU A 80 12.28 6.38 -21.33
CA LEU A 80 11.24 5.70 -22.11
C LEU A 80 11.84 4.97 -23.32
N ALA A 81 12.80 5.58 -23.99
CA ALA A 81 13.49 4.98 -25.14
C ALA A 81 14.25 3.70 -24.76
N ASP A 82 14.86 3.65 -23.56
CA ASP A 82 15.59 2.47 -23.07
C ASP A 82 14.68 1.26 -22.84
N ILE A 83 13.40 1.51 -22.61
CA ILE A 83 12.37 0.45 -22.42
C ILE A 83 11.45 0.28 -23.63
N GLY A 84 11.76 0.97 -24.76
CA GLY A 84 11.02 0.83 -26.01
C GLY A 84 9.61 1.41 -25.99
N VAL A 85 9.37 2.44 -25.16
CA VAL A 85 8.10 3.16 -25.07
C VAL A 85 8.24 4.53 -25.73
N GLU A 86 7.35 4.85 -26.63
CA GLU A 86 7.33 6.17 -27.30
C GLU A 86 6.71 7.23 -26.36
N ALA A 87 7.19 8.47 -26.49
CA ALA A 87 6.76 9.56 -25.61
C ALA A 87 5.26 9.91 -25.78
N ASP A 88 4.68 9.64 -26.94
CA ASP A 88 3.27 9.85 -27.23
C ASP A 88 2.35 8.71 -26.74
N GLU A 89 2.93 7.58 -26.29
CA GLU A 89 2.17 6.48 -25.67
C GLU A 89 1.89 6.70 -24.18
N VAL A 90 2.51 7.72 -23.56
CA VAL A 90 2.43 7.95 -22.11
C VAL A 90 1.97 9.39 -21.81
N GLY A 91 1.72 9.63 -20.52
CA GLY A 91 1.36 10.96 -20.02
C GLY A 91 -0.15 11.22 -20.06
N VAL A 92 -0.52 12.45 -19.71
CA VAL A 92 -1.92 12.86 -19.52
C VAL A 92 -2.74 12.75 -20.82
N ALA A 93 -2.11 12.97 -21.96
CA ALA A 93 -2.80 12.90 -23.26
C ALA A 93 -3.34 11.48 -23.58
N ASN A 94 -2.67 10.45 -23.07
CA ASN A 94 -3.02 9.04 -23.27
C ASN A 94 -3.63 8.36 -22.02
N ALA A 95 -3.82 9.13 -20.94
CA ALA A 95 -4.45 8.61 -19.73
C ALA A 95 -5.95 8.33 -19.96
N GLY A 96 -6.42 7.16 -19.55
CA GLY A 96 -7.85 6.81 -19.60
C GLY A 96 -8.71 7.62 -18.62
N SER A 97 -8.09 8.43 -17.76
CA SER A 97 -8.78 9.31 -16.81
C SER A 97 -7.97 10.58 -16.58
N THR A 98 -8.67 11.68 -16.31
CA THR A 98 -8.05 12.98 -16.02
C THR A 98 -8.49 13.47 -14.64
N VAL A 99 -7.54 13.89 -13.80
CA VAL A 99 -7.84 14.52 -12.52
C VAL A 99 -8.34 15.94 -12.77
N LEU A 100 -9.63 16.18 -12.52
CA LEU A 100 -10.24 17.50 -12.74
C LEU A 100 -9.93 18.48 -11.61
N SER A 101 -9.83 17.99 -10.37
CA SER A 101 -9.50 18.83 -9.22
C SER A 101 -8.91 17.97 -8.08
N SER A 102 -8.09 18.58 -7.25
CA SER A 102 -7.67 18.00 -5.99
C SER A 102 -7.77 19.04 -4.87
N THR A 103 -8.31 18.67 -3.73
CA THR A 103 -8.39 19.54 -2.55
C THR A 103 -7.64 18.89 -1.41
N PRO A 104 -6.64 19.55 -0.82
CA PRO A 104 -5.96 19.02 0.36
C PRO A 104 -6.95 18.79 1.50
N LYS A 105 -6.80 17.66 2.18
CA LYS A 105 -7.60 17.40 3.38
C LYS A 105 -7.33 18.53 4.40
N PRO A 106 -8.38 19.14 5.00
CA PRO A 106 -8.19 20.16 6.04
C PRO A 106 -7.30 19.64 7.16
N ALA A 107 -6.47 20.51 7.74
CA ALA A 107 -5.68 20.17 8.91
C ALA A 107 -6.62 19.72 10.04
N LYS A 108 -6.23 18.69 10.76
CA LYS A 108 -6.98 18.26 11.95
C LYS A 108 -6.94 19.38 12.98
N THR A 109 -8.09 19.82 13.45
CA THR A 109 -8.20 20.72 14.60
C THR A 109 -8.06 19.91 15.90
N ALA A 110 -7.64 20.57 16.99
CA ALA A 110 -7.67 19.96 18.30
C ALA A 110 -9.12 19.59 18.64
N GLY A 111 -9.35 18.34 19.01
CA GLY A 111 -10.66 17.90 19.48
C GLY A 111 -11.00 18.51 20.85
N GLU A 112 -12.23 18.36 21.27
CA GLU A 112 -12.68 18.72 22.62
C GLU A 112 -12.02 17.80 23.66
N LYS A 113 -11.49 18.39 24.71
CA LYS A 113 -10.94 17.66 25.85
C LYS A 113 -12.01 17.66 26.97
N ILE A 114 -12.52 16.48 27.25
CA ILE A 114 -13.52 16.28 28.30
C ILE A 114 -12.81 15.64 29.50
N ALA A 115 -12.82 16.31 30.65
CA ALA A 115 -12.33 15.73 31.91
C ALA A 115 -13.35 14.69 32.42
N ASP A 116 -12.83 13.52 32.83
CA ASP A 116 -13.64 12.50 33.48
C ASP A 116 -13.81 12.83 34.98
N GLU A 117 -15.03 13.11 35.38
CA GLU A 117 -15.44 13.34 36.78
C GLU A 117 -16.27 12.14 37.31
N GLY A 118 -16.08 10.94 36.71
CA GLY A 118 -16.83 9.72 37.03
C GLY A 118 -17.96 9.43 36.02
N ASP A 119 -18.15 10.30 35.02
CA ASP A 119 -19.20 10.20 34.01
C ASP A 119 -18.62 10.12 32.55
N GLY A 120 -17.30 9.95 32.41
CA GLY A 120 -16.61 9.99 31.14
C GLY A 120 -17.15 8.99 30.12
N GLY A 121 -17.53 7.79 30.55
CA GLY A 121 -18.12 6.77 29.67
C GLY A 121 -19.44 7.24 29.04
N THR A 122 -20.31 7.86 29.84
CA THR A 122 -21.58 8.41 29.36
C THR A 122 -21.37 9.60 28.43
N LYS A 123 -20.46 10.50 28.74
CA LYS A 123 -20.09 11.65 27.89
C LYS A 123 -19.52 11.20 26.54
N ILE A 124 -18.65 10.18 26.53
CA ILE A 124 -18.10 9.61 25.28
C ILE A 124 -19.22 8.99 24.43
N ALA A 125 -20.09 8.19 25.03
CA ALA A 125 -21.20 7.58 24.30
C ALA A 125 -22.11 8.64 23.67
N GLN A 126 -22.50 9.66 24.43
CA GLN A 126 -23.30 10.77 23.93
C GLN A 126 -22.61 11.54 22.81
N TYR A 127 -21.30 11.77 22.92
CA TYR A 127 -20.51 12.40 21.87
C TYR A 127 -20.52 11.57 20.58
N LEU A 128 -20.28 10.27 20.67
CA LEU A 128 -20.27 9.38 19.51
C LEU A 128 -21.62 9.34 18.80
N VAL A 129 -22.73 9.28 19.56
CA VAL A 129 -24.09 9.35 19.02
C VAL A 129 -24.35 10.71 18.34
N ALA A 130 -23.96 11.81 19.00
CA ALA A 130 -24.15 13.17 18.44
C ALA A 130 -23.38 13.37 17.14
N GLN A 131 -22.19 12.76 17.03
CA GLN A 131 -21.37 12.79 15.81
C GLN A 131 -21.79 11.74 14.77
N LYS A 132 -22.81 10.91 15.03
CA LYS A 132 -23.29 9.81 14.17
C LYS A 132 -22.16 8.81 13.82
N LEU A 133 -21.31 8.52 14.79
CA LEU A 133 -20.23 7.56 14.64
C LEU A 133 -20.65 6.16 15.10
N ILE A 134 -21.71 6.06 15.84
CA ILE A 134 -22.42 4.84 16.26
C ILE A 134 -23.93 5.09 16.20
#